data_3f5a3629d14131631877e04820646816
#
_entry.id   3f5a3629d14131631877e04820646816
#
_cell.length_a   1.000
_cell.length_b   1.000
_cell.length_c   1.000
_cell.angle_alpha   90.00
_cell.angle_beta   90.00
_cell.angle_gamma   90.00
#
_symmetry.space_group_name_H-M   'P 1'
#
loop_
_entity.id
_entity.type
_entity.pdbx_description
1 polymer ?
#
loop_
_entity_poly.entity_id
_entity_poly.type
_entity_poly.pdbx_seq_one_letter_code
_entity_poly.pdbx_strand_id
1 'polypeptide(L)'
;MNKGGKEAEDRQIVAATELLKDVPGADLATSIERQERPLFEPEYFHGRPSAVNYNAASSGGSNIGPTNPQLLNGNGSEVTVAQGTPAPAGGTPVAGKKNTYYVPGTYLGVKAYADQFRQENGLAPNTPLPADIVTASGSGLDPDISVAAALLQVNRVVAARQHLGGKNATIMPAQVKVLINNATRGRDLGIMGEPGVNVLELNIALDKAYTATPAHH
;
A
#
# COMPACT_ATOMS: atom_id res chain seq x y z
N MET A 1 -22.36 15.93 -12.35
CA MET A 1 -21.56 14.71 -12.70
C MET A 1 -20.22 15.18 -13.22
N ASN A 2 -19.16 14.96 -12.46
CA ASN A 2 -17.85 15.56 -12.72
C ASN A 2 -17.06 14.67 -13.70
N LYS A 3 -17.08 15.01 -15.01
CA LYS A 3 -16.33 14.29 -16.05
C LYS A 3 -14.81 14.38 -15.86
N GLY A 4 -14.30 15.45 -15.26
CA GLY A 4 -12.87 15.65 -15.06
C GLY A 4 -12.23 14.70 -14.02
N GLY A 5 -12.97 14.23 -13.03
CA GLY A 5 -12.50 13.28 -12.03
C GLY A 5 -12.23 11.90 -12.65
N LYS A 6 -13.11 11.43 -13.51
CA LYS A 6 -13.00 10.11 -14.15
C LYS A 6 -11.83 10.03 -15.14
N GLU A 7 -11.58 11.11 -15.89
CA GLU A 7 -10.44 11.17 -16.83
C GLU A 7 -9.07 11.26 -16.13
N ALA A 8 -9.02 11.84 -14.93
CA ALA A 8 -7.82 11.84 -14.10
C ALA A 8 -7.55 10.45 -13.50
N GLU A 9 -8.60 9.77 -13.05
CA GLU A 9 -8.58 8.42 -12.52
C GLU A 9 -8.14 7.39 -13.58
N ASP A 10 -8.69 7.49 -14.80
CA ASP A 10 -8.31 6.63 -15.93
C ASP A 10 -6.84 6.84 -16.34
N ARG A 11 -6.31 8.07 -16.30
CA ARG A 11 -4.90 8.36 -16.59
C ARG A 11 -3.95 7.82 -15.52
N GLN A 12 -4.34 7.84 -14.25
CA GLN A 12 -3.53 7.27 -13.16
C GLN A 12 -3.48 5.74 -13.24
N ILE A 13 -4.61 5.10 -13.55
CA ILE A 13 -4.67 3.64 -13.77
C ILE A 13 -3.77 3.23 -14.95
N VAL A 14 -3.79 3.97 -16.06
CA VAL A 14 -2.93 3.70 -17.22
C VAL A 14 -1.46 3.87 -16.89
N ALA A 15 -1.08 4.91 -16.14
CA ALA A 15 0.31 5.14 -15.74
C ALA A 15 0.82 4.06 -14.77
N ALA A 16 0.00 3.63 -13.80
CA ALA A 16 0.34 2.55 -12.89
C ALA A 16 0.48 1.20 -13.62
N THR A 17 -0.40 0.92 -14.57
CA THR A 17 -0.37 -0.30 -15.38
C THR A 17 0.87 -0.34 -16.29
N GLU A 18 1.30 0.79 -16.82
CA GLU A 18 2.51 0.89 -17.66
C GLU A 18 3.79 0.65 -16.86
N LEU A 19 3.87 1.14 -15.62
CA LEU A 19 4.99 0.91 -14.70
C LEU A 19 5.12 -0.55 -14.25
N LEU A 20 4.01 -1.30 -14.25
CA LEU A 20 3.96 -2.69 -13.80
C LEU A 20 4.13 -3.71 -14.93
N LYS A 21 4.15 -3.28 -16.21
CA LYS A 21 4.24 -4.20 -17.36
C LYS A 21 5.48 -5.08 -17.38
N ASP A 22 6.58 -4.60 -16.80
CA ASP A 22 7.86 -5.30 -16.76
C ASP A 22 8.09 -6.07 -15.45
N VAL A 23 7.10 -6.12 -14.54
CA VAL A 23 7.20 -6.83 -13.26
C VAL A 23 6.56 -8.21 -13.39
N PRO A 24 7.32 -9.32 -13.26
CA PRO A 24 6.76 -10.66 -13.29
C PRO A 24 5.72 -10.84 -12.18
N GLY A 25 4.47 -11.18 -12.54
CA GLY A 25 3.37 -11.37 -11.58
C GLY A 25 2.35 -10.22 -11.50
N ALA A 26 2.44 -9.22 -12.34
CA ALA A 26 1.54 -8.06 -12.36
C ALA A 26 0.04 -8.40 -12.49
N ASP A 27 -0.29 -9.55 -13.08
CA ASP A 27 -1.69 -9.98 -13.25
C ASP A 27 -2.39 -10.31 -11.91
N LEU A 28 -1.63 -10.69 -10.87
CA LEU A 28 -2.19 -10.92 -9.53
C LEU A 28 -2.44 -9.59 -8.79
N ALA A 29 -1.59 -8.59 -9.02
CA ALA A 29 -1.71 -7.27 -8.41
C ALA A 29 -3.02 -6.57 -8.80
N THR A 30 -3.41 -6.64 -10.06
CA THR A 30 -4.62 -5.99 -10.60
C THR A 30 -5.92 -6.49 -9.96
N SER A 31 -5.97 -7.73 -9.52
CA SER A 31 -7.17 -8.30 -8.86
C SER A 31 -7.25 -7.90 -7.37
N ILE A 32 -6.11 -7.73 -6.73
CA ILE A 32 -6.01 -7.38 -5.32
C ILE A 32 -6.19 -5.86 -5.14
N GLU A 33 -5.65 -5.05 -6.05
CA GLU A 33 -5.73 -3.59 -6.02
C GLU A 33 -7.17 -3.05 -6.06
N ARG A 34 -8.09 -3.74 -6.74
CA ARG A 34 -9.48 -3.28 -6.86
C ARG A 34 -10.30 -3.37 -5.58
N GLN A 35 -9.86 -4.15 -4.60
CA GLN A 35 -10.67 -4.41 -3.41
C GLN A 35 -10.22 -3.69 -2.13
N GLU A 36 -8.95 -3.22 -2.02
CA GLU A 36 -8.43 -2.93 -0.68
C GLU A 36 -7.55 -1.68 -0.50
N ARG A 37 -7.19 -0.98 -1.57
CA ARG A 37 -6.51 0.32 -1.41
C ARG A 37 -7.19 1.38 -2.28
N PRO A 38 -7.49 2.55 -1.72
CA PRO A 38 -7.75 3.71 -2.55
C PRO A 38 -6.47 3.99 -3.33
N LEU A 39 -6.55 3.93 -4.66
CA LEU A 39 -5.54 4.29 -5.66
C LEU A 39 -4.09 4.16 -5.18
N PHE A 40 -3.39 3.11 -5.63
CA PHE A 40 -1.95 2.98 -5.42
C PHE A 40 -1.25 4.14 -6.13
N GLU A 41 -0.69 5.07 -5.36
CA GLU A 41 0.06 6.22 -5.86
C GLU A 41 1.56 5.96 -5.64
N PRO A 42 2.27 5.45 -6.66
CA PRO A 42 3.66 5.01 -6.50
C PRO A 42 4.62 6.14 -6.13
N GLU A 43 4.27 7.39 -6.36
CA GLU A 43 5.03 8.58 -6.03
C GLU A 43 4.96 9.01 -4.56
N TYR A 44 4.12 8.34 -3.76
CA TYR A 44 3.95 8.62 -2.33
C TYR A 44 4.38 7.45 -1.44
N PHE A 45 4.79 7.76 -0.23
CA PHE A 45 4.99 6.76 0.82
C PHE A 45 3.65 6.23 1.30
N HIS A 46 3.59 4.92 1.52
CA HIS A 46 2.40 4.25 2.04
C HIS A 46 2.58 3.89 3.50
N GLY A 47 1.48 4.01 4.24
CA GLY A 47 1.39 3.64 5.64
C GLY A 47 1.18 2.14 5.86
N ARG A 48 0.79 1.78 7.09
CA ARG A 48 0.46 0.41 7.51
C ARG A 48 -0.82 -0.07 6.81
N PRO A 49 -1.02 -1.38 6.64
CA PRO A 49 -2.33 -1.92 6.26
C PRO A 49 -3.45 -1.44 7.19
N SER A 50 -4.63 -1.18 6.64
CA SER A 50 -5.78 -0.69 7.40
C SER A 50 -6.95 -1.67 7.30
N ALA A 51 -7.51 -2.11 8.44
CA ALA A 51 -8.69 -2.95 8.46
C ALA A 51 -9.99 -2.18 8.15
N VAL A 52 -9.92 -0.85 8.17
CA VAL A 52 -11.04 0.06 7.88
C VAL A 52 -10.81 0.89 6.61
N ASN A 53 -9.82 0.49 5.81
CA ASN A 53 -9.48 1.15 4.56
C ASN A 53 -9.26 2.67 4.69
N TYR A 54 -8.60 3.09 5.77
CA TYR A 54 -8.33 4.49 6.14
C TYR A 54 -9.56 5.39 6.21
N ASN A 55 -10.75 4.82 6.41
CA ASN A 55 -11.97 5.61 6.57
C ASN A 55 -11.92 6.40 7.89
N ALA A 56 -11.76 7.72 7.78
CA ALA A 56 -11.67 8.62 8.94
C ALA A 56 -12.95 8.65 9.80
N ALA A 57 -14.08 8.25 9.27
CA ALA A 57 -15.35 8.12 10.00
C ALA A 57 -15.47 6.78 10.75
N SER A 58 -14.51 5.87 10.60
CA SER A 58 -14.50 4.55 11.20
C SER A 58 -13.12 4.25 11.76
N SER A 59 -13.04 3.75 12.98
CA SER A 59 -11.80 3.30 13.59
C SER A 59 -11.93 1.84 13.99
N GLY A 60 -10.97 1.02 13.60
CA GLY A 60 -10.98 -0.39 13.96
C GLY A 60 -9.74 -1.14 13.51
N GLY A 61 -9.36 -2.13 14.31
CA GLY A 61 -8.29 -3.08 13.97
C GLY A 61 -8.87 -4.34 13.34
N SER A 62 -7.98 -5.20 12.86
CA SER A 62 -8.35 -6.51 12.33
C SER A 62 -8.99 -7.44 13.39
N ASN A 63 -8.77 -7.16 14.69
CA ASN A 63 -9.19 -7.98 15.85
C ASN A 63 -8.71 -9.43 15.77
N ILE A 64 -7.64 -9.70 15.02
CA ILE A 64 -7.09 -11.04 14.79
C ILE A 64 -5.88 -11.22 15.70
N GLY A 65 -6.01 -12.08 16.71
CA GLY A 65 -4.94 -12.37 17.65
C GLY A 65 -3.79 -13.17 17.04
N PRO A 66 -2.60 -13.17 17.68
CA PRO A 66 -1.37 -13.75 17.13
C PRO A 66 -1.43 -15.27 16.94
N THR A 67 -2.32 -15.95 17.63
CA THR A 67 -2.54 -17.42 17.52
C THR A 67 -3.56 -17.79 16.44
N ASN A 68 -4.27 -16.83 15.87
CA ASN A 68 -5.26 -17.08 14.83
C ASN A 68 -4.57 -17.23 13.46
N PRO A 69 -4.76 -18.36 12.75
CA PRO A 69 -4.19 -18.57 11.41
C PRO A 69 -4.58 -17.51 10.39
N GLN A 70 -5.69 -16.82 10.59
CA GLN A 70 -6.12 -15.72 9.74
C GLN A 70 -5.18 -14.51 9.81
N LEU A 71 -4.43 -14.32 10.89
CA LEU A 71 -3.41 -13.28 10.95
C LEU A 71 -2.40 -13.46 9.81
N LEU A 72 -1.99 -14.67 9.54
CA LEU A 72 -1.00 -14.98 8.52
C LEU A 72 -1.61 -15.07 7.11
N ASN A 73 -2.78 -15.69 6.99
CA ASN A 73 -3.38 -16.12 5.73
C ASN A 73 -4.58 -15.27 5.27
N GLY A 74 -5.01 -14.29 6.08
CA GLY A 74 -6.21 -13.49 5.82
C GLY A 74 -7.51 -14.14 6.34
N ASN A 75 -8.60 -13.37 6.31
CA ASN A 75 -9.92 -13.78 6.77
C ASN A 75 -10.87 -14.14 5.62
N GLY A 76 -10.34 -14.48 4.45
CA GLY A 76 -11.10 -15.01 3.33
C GLY A 76 -11.68 -16.39 3.63
N SER A 77 -12.66 -16.81 2.85
CA SER A 77 -13.35 -18.09 3.01
C SER A 77 -13.55 -18.80 1.67
N GLU A 78 -13.66 -20.13 1.72
CA GLU A 78 -14.08 -20.91 0.58
C GLU A 78 -15.61 -20.87 0.45
N VAL A 79 -16.08 -20.53 -0.73
CA VAL A 79 -17.51 -20.49 -1.08
C VAL A 79 -17.77 -21.49 -2.20
N THR A 80 -18.64 -22.46 -1.96
CA THR A 80 -19.10 -23.40 -3.00
C THR A 80 -20.42 -22.90 -3.56
N VAL A 81 -20.48 -22.70 -4.86
CA VAL A 81 -21.68 -22.26 -5.59
C VAL A 81 -22.36 -23.40 -6.32
N ALA A 82 -23.64 -23.28 -6.59
CA ALA A 82 -24.36 -24.27 -7.38
C ALA A 82 -23.81 -24.34 -8.82
N GLN A 83 -23.93 -25.52 -9.45
CA GLN A 83 -23.48 -25.68 -10.83
C GLN A 83 -24.22 -24.71 -11.78
N GLY A 84 -23.47 -24.00 -12.60
CA GLY A 84 -24.01 -22.97 -13.51
C GLY A 84 -24.14 -21.58 -12.90
N THR A 85 -23.82 -21.41 -11.60
CA THR A 85 -23.75 -20.07 -10.98
C THR A 85 -22.40 -19.42 -11.33
N PRO A 86 -22.39 -18.12 -11.68
CA PRO A 86 -21.14 -17.38 -11.87
C PRO A 86 -20.25 -17.41 -10.61
N ALA A 87 -18.92 -17.32 -10.83
CA ALA A 87 -17.98 -17.19 -9.74
C ALA A 87 -18.33 -15.96 -8.84
N PRO A 88 -18.17 -16.04 -7.53
CA PRO A 88 -18.30 -14.87 -6.66
C PRO A 88 -17.33 -13.76 -7.07
N ALA A 89 -17.73 -12.51 -6.91
CA ALA A 89 -16.86 -11.37 -7.20
C ALA A 89 -15.54 -11.49 -6.42
N GLY A 90 -14.40 -11.36 -7.11
CA GLY A 90 -13.07 -11.53 -6.51
C GLY A 90 -12.71 -12.97 -6.12
N GLY A 91 -13.57 -13.95 -6.39
CA GLY A 91 -13.32 -15.35 -6.05
C GLY A 91 -12.34 -16.01 -7.02
N THR A 92 -11.33 -16.70 -6.47
CA THR A 92 -10.38 -17.52 -7.24
C THR A 92 -10.72 -19.01 -7.11
N PRO A 93 -10.68 -19.81 -8.19
CA PRO A 93 -10.99 -21.25 -8.12
C PRO A 93 -10.06 -21.98 -7.15
N VAL A 94 -10.62 -22.83 -6.28
CA VAL A 94 -9.85 -23.67 -5.36
C VAL A 94 -9.44 -24.96 -6.09
N ALA A 95 -8.13 -25.22 -6.15
CA ALA A 95 -7.59 -26.39 -6.82
C ALA A 95 -8.18 -27.70 -6.25
N GLY A 96 -8.63 -28.60 -7.13
CA GLY A 96 -9.20 -29.90 -6.77
C GLY A 96 -10.64 -29.85 -6.26
N LYS A 97 -11.28 -28.69 -6.14
CA LYS A 97 -12.69 -28.54 -5.72
C LYS A 97 -13.55 -27.96 -6.86
N LYS A 98 -14.64 -28.66 -7.20
CA LYS A 98 -15.58 -28.17 -8.22
C LYS A 98 -16.44 -27.05 -7.66
N ASN A 99 -16.65 -26.00 -8.46
CA ASN A 99 -17.51 -24.85 -8.14
C ASN A 99 -17.20 -24.20 -6.77
N THR A 100 -15.96 -24.36 -6.28
CA THR A 100 -15.51 -23.79 -5.02
C THR A 100 -14.48 -22.72 -5.30
N TYR A 101 -14.69 -21.56 -4.71
CA TYR A 101 -13.87 -20.37 -4.90
C TYR A 101 -13.38 -19.88 -3.55
N TYR A 102 -12.13 -19.47 -3.47
CA TYR A 102 -11.65 -18.70 -2.34
C TYR A 102 -12.04 -17.22 -2.58
N VAL A 103 -12.83 -16.68 -1.67
CA VAL A 103 -13.22 -15.27 -1.67
C VAL A 103 -12.41 -14.56 -0.59
N PRO A 104 -11.55 -13.60 -0.98
CA PRO A 104 -10.80 -12.83 0.00
C PRO A 104 -11.73 -12.09 0.96
N GLY A 105 -11.33 -11.99 2.21
CA GLY A 105 -12.00 -11.14 3.19
C GLY A 105 -11.43 -9.72 3.17
N THR A 106 -11.85 -8.91 4.12
CA THR A 106 -11.39 -7.51 4.29
C THR A 106 -9.95 -7.41 4.82
N TYR A 107 -9.40 -8.50 5.34
CA TYR A 107 -8.02 -8.61 5.81
C TYR A 107 -7.30 -9.70 5.04
N LEU A 108 -6.29 -9.32 4.25
CA LEU A 108 -5.57 -10.24 3.35
C LEU A 108 -4.59 -11.16 4.09
N GLY A 109 -4.14 -10.77 5.27
CA GLY A 109 -3.13 -11.49 6.04
C GLY A 109 -1.71 -11.03 5.76
N VAL A 110 -0.83 -11.29 6.74
CA VAL A 110 0.58 -10.85 6.72
C VAL A 110 1.32 -11.32 5.48
N LYS A 111 1.06 -12.54 5.00
CA LYS A 111 1.71 -13.07 3.78
C LYS A 111 1.40 -12.22 2.55
N ALA A 112 0.11 -11.96 2.30
CA ALA A 112 -0.33 -11.21 1.15
C ALA A 112 0.19 -9.77 1.21
N TYR A 113 0.10 -9.11 2.37
CA TYR A 113 0.68 -7.76 2.54
C TYR A 113 2.19 -7.74 2.33
N ALA A 114 2.90 -8.77 2.79
CA ALA A 114 4.34 -8.87 2.59
C ALA A 114 4.72 -9.02 1.11
N ASP A 115 4.02 -9.88 0.39
CA ASP A 115 4.27 -10.13 -1.02
C ASP A 115 3.90 -8.91 -1.86
N GLN A 116 2.76 -8.29 -1.58
CA GLN A 116 2.34 -7.04 -2.21
C GLN A 116 3.37 -5.92 -1.97
N PHE A 117 3.80 -5.70 -0.73
CA PHE A 117 4.80 -4.66 -0.43
C PHE A 117 6.12 -4.89 -1.15
N ARG A 118 6.60 -6.15 -1.21
CA ARG A 118 7.83 -6.47 -1.96
C ARG A 118 7.68 -6.18 -3.44
N GLN A 119 6.56 -6.59 -4.04
CA GLN A 119 6.26 -6.36 -5.44
C GLN A 119 6.19 -4.86 -5.76
N GLU A 120 5.40 -4.10 -5.01
CA GLU A 120 5.25 -2.65 -5.17
C GLU A 120 6.59 -1.89 -5.10
N ASN A 121 7.51 -2.36 -4.27
CA ASN A 121 8.79 -1.70 -4.05
C ASN A 121 9.96 -2.36 -4.80
N GLY A 122 9.71 -3.32 -5.69
CA GLY A 122 10.75 -4.01 -6.46
C GLY A 122 11.76 -4.76 -5.59
N LEU A 123 11.32 -5.31 -4.46
CA LEU A 123 12.18 -6.02 -3.51
C LEU A 123 12.24 -7.51 -3.82
N ALA A 124 13.36 -8.15 -3.47
CA ALA A 124 13.49 -9.61 -3.61
C ALA A 124 12.45 -10.34 -2.73
N PRO A 125 11.95 -11.52 -3.16
CA PRO A 125 10.88 -12.25 -2.45
C PRO A 125 11.20 -12.59 -0.99
N ASN A 126 12.47 -12.70 -0.63
CA ASN A 126 12.95 -13.02 0.71
C ASN A 126 13.47 -11.80 1.48
N THR A 127 13.29 -10.58 0.97
CA THR A 127 13.68 -9.36 1.70
C THR A 127 12.95 -9.30 3.04
N PRO A 128 13.67 -9.20 4.18
CA PRO A 128 13.05 -9.00 5.48
C PRO A 128 12.26 -7.70 5.51
N LEU A 129 11.05 -7.76 6.06
CA LEU A 129 10.18 -6.59 6.19
C LEU A 129 9.93 -6.26 7.66
N PRO A 130 9.88 -4.99 8.04
CA PRO A 130 9.40 -4.56 9.34
C PRO A 130 7.96 -5.01 9.57
N ALA A 131 7.61 -5.36 10.80
CA ALA A 131 6.29 -5.89 11.14
C ALA A 131 5.16 -4.88 10.88
N ASP A 132 5.43 -3.61 11.10
CA ASP A 132 4.46 -2.51 10.94
C ASP A 132 3.95 -2.38 9.51
N ILE A 133 4.77 -2.69 8.49
CA ILE A 133 4.33 -2.56 7.09
C ILE A 133 3.48 -3.74 6.58
N VAL A 134 3.42 -4.82 7.36
CA VAL A 134 2.67 -6.03 7.00
C VAL A 134 1.53 -6.35 7.97
N THR A 135 1.37 -5.56 9.04
CA THR A 135 0.31 -5.72 10.04
C THR A 135 -0.57 -4.47 10.10
N ALA A 136 -1.88 -4.68 10.21
CA ALA A 136 -2.81 -3.57 10.40
C ALA A 136 -2.56 -2.86 11.73
N SER A 137 -2.75 -1.55 11.76
CA SER A 137 -2.76 -0.79 13.01
C SER A 137 -4.02 -1.06 13.81
N GLY A 138 -3.96 -0.84 15.14
CA GLY A 138 -5.10 -1.04 16.03
C GLY A 138 -6.29 -0.12 15.76
N SER A 139 -6.02 1.09 15.30
CA SER A 139 -7.05 2.07 14.91
C SER A 139 -7.45 1.97 13.43
N GLY A 140 -6.62 1.38 12.58
CA GLY A 140 -6.75 1.43 11.14
C GLY A 140 -6.41 2.80 10.51
N LEU A 141 -5.99 3.78 11.34
CA LEU A 141 -5.76 5.18 10.94
C LEU A 141 -4.35 5.69 11.32
N ASP A 142 -3.48 4.82 11.84
CA ASP A 142 -2.13 5.18 12.28
C ASP A 142 -1.27 5.58 11.08
N PRO A 143 -0.81 6.84 11.00
CA PRO A 143 0.01 7.32 9.90
C PRO A 143 1.50 6.99 10.06
N ASP A 144 1.91 6.43 11.20
CA ASP A 144 3.32 6.23 11.50
C ASP A 144 3.81 4.84 11.06
N ILE A 145 4.97 4.82 10.43
CA ILE A 145 5.71 3.61 10.05
C ILE A 145 7.13 3.68 10.61
N SER A 146 7.80 2.54 10.70
CA SER A 146 9.21 2.51 11.08
C SER A 146 10.09 3.20 10.02
N VAL A 147 11.22 3.75 10.46
CA VAL A 147 12.25 4.30 9.54
C VAL A 147 12.69 3.25 8.52
N ALA A 148 12.80 1.99 8.94
CA ALA A 148 13.14 0.87 8.05
C ALA A 148 12.10 0.67 6.95
N ALA A 149 10.80 0.72 7.28
CA ALA A 149 9.71 0.62 6.31
C ALA A 149 9.71 1.80 5.32
N ALA A 150 9.99 3.02 5.79
CA ALA A 150 10.13 4.18 4.92
C ALA A 150 11.32 4.03 3.95
N LEU A 151 12.47 3.58 4.43
CA LEU A 151 13.68 3.41 3.61
C LEU A 151 13.50 2.38 2.49
N LEU A 152 12.72 1.32 2.70
CA LEU A 152 12.42 0.32 1.67
C LEU A 152 11.59 0.88 0.52
N GLN A 153 10.83 1.95 0.73
CA GLN A 153 9.99 2.59 -0.27
C GLN A 153 10.70 3.65 -1.13
N VAL A 154 11.90 4.10 -0.72
CA VAL A 154 12.61 5.24 -1.34
C VAL A 154 12.78 5.08 -2.84
N ASN A 155 13.25 3.92 -3.30
CA ASN A 155 13.58 3.72 -4.71
C ASN A 155 12.32 3.81 -5.60
N ARG A 156 11.22 3.22 -5.17
CA ARG A 156 9.93 3.31 -5.85
C ARG A 156 9.45 4.76 -5.95
N VAL A 157 9.42 5.47 -4.82
CA VAL A 157 8.97 6.86 -4.76
C VAL A 157 9.82 7.75 -5.64
N VAL A 158 11.15 7.61 -5.60
CA VAL A 158 12.06 8.39 -6.46
C VAL A 158 11.80 8.11 -7.94
N ALA A 159 11.74 6.84 -8.34
CA ALA A 159 11.49 6.46 -9.72
C ALA A 159 10.15 7.01 -10.23
N ALA A 160 9.08 6.82 -9.47
CA ALA A 160 7.76 7.33 -9.84
C ALA A 160 7.73 8.85 -9.96
N ARG A 161 8.33 9.58 -9.01
CA ARG A 161 8.40 11.04 -9.07
C ARG A 161 9.23 11.54 -10.24
N GLN A 162 10.34 10.91 -10.58
CA GLN A 162 11.12 11.29 -11.76
C GLN A 162 10.31 11.23 -13.05
N HIS A 163 9.36 10.30 -13.18
CA HIS A 163 8.44 10.23 -14.31
C HIS A 163 7.43 11.39 -14.38
N LEU A 164 7.12 12.04 -13.26
CA LEU A 164 6.27 13.25 -13.27
C LEU A 164 6.94 14.48 -13.92
N GLY A 165 8.25 14.46 -14.07
CA GLY A 165 8.99 15.56 -14.68
C GLY A 165 9.10 16.82 -13.81
N GLY A 166 9.43 17.96 -14.44
CA GLY A 166 9.62 19.22 -13.73
C GLY A 166 10.71 19.12 -12.65
N LYS A 167 10.48 19.69 -11.47
CA LYS A 167 11.41 19.59 -10.34
C LYS A 167 11.60 18.15 -9.85
N ASN A 168 10.61 17.27 -10.05
CA ASN A 168 10.71 15.87 -9.67
C ASN A 168 11.75 15.10 -10.49
N ALA A 169 12.05 15.51 -11.73
CA ALA A 169 13.03 14.83 -12.58
C ALA A 169 14.45 14.77 -11.97
N THR A 170 14.75 15.67 -11.03
CA THR A 170 16.07 15.76 -10.39
C THR A 170 16.11 15.18 -8.98
N ILE A 171 15.00 14.58 -8.50
CA ILE A 171 14.94 13.99 -7.17
C ILE A 171 15.93 12.82 -7.04
N MET A 172 16.65 12.76 -5.94
CA MET A 172 17.64 11.74 -5.67
C MET A 172 17.31 10.98 -4.38
N PRO A 173 17.62 9.68 -4.28
CA PRO A 173 17.38 8.89 -3.07
C PRO A 173 17.98 9.51 -1.80
N ALA A 174 19.15 10.15 -1.90
CA ALA A 174 19.81 10.80 -0.77
C ALA A 174 18.96 11.96 -0.21
N GLN A 175 18.35 12.76 -1.06
CA GLN A 175 17.48 13.88 -0.65
C GLN A 175 16.21 13.38 0.04
N VAL A 176 15.60 12.31 -0.50
CA VAL A 176 14.43 11.69 0.11
C VAL A 176 14.74 11.10 1.49
N LYS A 177 15.91 10.48 1.66
CA LYS A 177 16.39 10.00 2.98
C LYS A 177 16.55 11.13 3.98
N VAL A 178 16.97 12.32 3.56
CA VAL A 178 17.01 13.51 4.44
C VAL A 178 15.59 13.91 4.87
N LEU A 179 14.61 13.88 3.98
CA LEU A 179 13.21 14.14 4.33
C LEU A 179 12.67 13.12 5.32
N ILE A 180 12.98 11.82 5.14
CA ILE A 180 12.62 10.77 6.10
C ILE A 180 13.21 11.08 7.48
N ASN A 181 14.49 11.42 7.56
CA ASN A 181 15.13 11.76 8.83
C ASN A 181 14.46 12.98 9.50
N ASN A 182 14.09 14.00 8.74
CA ASN A 182 13.43 15.19 9.25
C ASN A 182 11.98 14.92 9.70
N ALA A 183 11.29 13.96 9.06
CA ALA A 183 9.95 13.53 9.43
C ALA A 183 9.95 12.44 10.52
N THR A 184 11.14 11.96 10.93
CA THR A 184 11.26 10.96 11.98
C THR A 184 11.03 11.62 13.34
N ARG A 185 10.03 11.13 14.06
CA ARG A 185 9.77 11.49 15.45
C ARG A 185 10.62 10.61 16.35
N GLY A 186 11.28 11.23 17.31
CA GLY A 186 12.04 10.52 18.34
C GLY A 186 11.13 9.70 19.26
N ARG A 187 11.74 8.95 20.17
CA ARG A 187 11.02 8.25 21.22
C ARG A 187 10.35 9.25 22.15
N ASP A 188 9.13 8.97 22.55
CA ASP A 188 8.43 9.77 23.56
C ASP A 188 9.25 9.74 24.87
N LEU A 189 9.49 10.94 25.40
CA LEU A 189 10.35 11.13 26.59
C LEU A 189 11.78 10.57 26.46
N GLY A 190 12.24 10.27 25.23
CA GLY A 190 13.57 9.74 24.94
C GLY A 190 13.80 8.27 25.27
N ILE A 191 12.83 7.58 25.88
CA ILE A 191 12.96 6.20 26.38
C ILE A 191 11.80 5.30 26.01
N MET A 192 10.62 5.83 25.65
CA MET A 192 9.43 5.03 25.34
C MET A 192 9.10 5.08 23.84
N GLY A 193 8.72 3.93 23.27
CA GLY A 193 8.38 3.77 21.85
C GLY A 193 9.58 3.60 20.94
N GLU A 194 9.34 3.26 19.71
CA GLU A 194 10.34 3.25 18.65
C GLU A 194 10.22 4.51 17.79
N PRO A 195 11.34 5.00 17.17
CA PRO A 195 11.28 6.13 16.26
C PRO A 195 10.34 5.80 15.09
N GLY A 196 9.37 6.66 14.83
CA GLY A 196 8.40 6.53 13.75
C GLY A 196 8.50 7.66 12.74
N VAL A 197 8.09 7.39 11.52
CA VAL A 197 7.98 8.37 10.43
C VAL A 197 6.52 8.57 10.11
N ASN A 198 6.03 9.79 10.27
CA ASN A 198 4.67 10.12 9.86
C ASN A 198 4.60 10.23 8.34
N VAL A 199 3.90 9.29 7.71
CA VAL A 199 3.80 9.18 6.25
C VAL A 199 3.11 10.41 5.63
N LEU A 200 2.09 10.95 6.29
CA LEU A 200 1.38 12.12 5.80
C LEU A 200 2.29 13.37 5.79
N GLU A 201 3.00 13.62 6.89
CA GLU A 201 3.95 14.73 6.98
C GLU A 201 5.10 14.58 5.97
N LEU A 202 5.60 13.35 5.77
CA LEU A 202 6.65 13.04 4.79
C LEU A 202 6.17 13.31 3.36
N ASN A 203 4.97 12.88 2.99
CA ASN A 203 4.42 13.11 1.66
C ASN A 203 4.16 14.60 1.40
N ILE A 204 3.66 15.35 2.39
CA ILE A 204 3.51 16.81 2.30
C ILE A 204 4.89 17.48 2.13
N ALA A 205 5.92 17.03 2.83
CA ALA A 205 7.27 17.56 2.70
C ALA A 205 7.87 17.30 1.31
N LEU A 206 7.62 16.11 0.74
CA LEU A 206 7.98 15.78 -0.64
C LEU A 206 7.33 16.72 -1.64
N ASP A 207 6.04 16.97 -1.52
CA ASP A 207 5.31 17.85 -2.42
C ASP A 207 5.83 19.29 -2.32
N LYS A 208 6.02 19.80 -1.11
CA LYS A 208 6.60 21.14 -0.91
C LYS A 208 7.99 21.30 -1.52
N ALA A 209 8.80 20.23 -1.49
CA ALA A 209 10.16 20.29 -2.01
C ALA A 209 10.23 20.21 -3.55
N TYR A 210 9.34 19.42 -4.16
CA TYR A 210 9.46 19.03 -5.58
C TYR A 210 8.27 19.38 -6.46
N THR A 211 7.09 19.67 -5.91
CA THR A 211 5.98 20.18 -6.70
C THR A 211 6.21 21.67 -6.98
N ALA A 212 6.11 22.08 -8.23
CA ALA A 212 6.14 23.51 -8.55
C ALA A 212 4.94 24.17 -7.86
N THR A 213 5.17 25.19 -7.05
CA THR A 213 4.09 26.06 -6.56
C THR A 213 3.35 26.59 -7.79
N PRO A 214 2.01 26.37 -7.94
CA PRO A 214 1.30 27.03 -9.01
C PRO A 214 1.52 28.54 -8.87
N ALA A 215 2.01 29.16 -9.94
CA ALA A 215 2.08 30.62 -9.98
C ALA A 215 0.64 31.13 -9.85
N HIS A 216 0.32 31.75 -8.71
CA HIS A 216 -0.91 32.50 -8.55
C HIS A 216 -0.86 33.66 -9.54
N HIS A 217 -1.60 33.56 -10.65
CA HIS A 217 -1.93 34.66 -11.54
C HIS A 217 -3.27 35.25 -11.13
#